data_b00bce5cfb72d08466ef615c8be447c7
#
_entry.id   b00bce5cfb72d08466ef615c8be447c7
#
_cell.length_a   1.000
_cell.length_b   1.000
_cell.length_c   1.000
_cell.angle_alpha   90.00
_cell.angle_beta   90.00
_cell.angle_gamma   90.00
#
_symmetry.space_group_name_H-M   'P 1'
#
loop_
_entity.id
_entity.type
_entity.pdbx_description
1 polymer ?
#
loop_
_entity_poly.entity_id
_entity_poly.type
_entity_poly.pdbx_seq_one_letter_code
_entity_poly.pdbx_strand_id
1 'polypeptide(L)'
;MDTKLLIALSLICAMACVAQGYGAPGKTMSVQGESLVLAKTEPGNLCFDQVTKGSLTLRSTYVAGKKGSVVYTEGVDYVVDYAKGTITRTANSRIPDYSTNCLYGQKDFDHTKFPSFSNHAWFVWADYQTTNGRSWAKPHDQSKYLADIRKKLEAGGPFKIASYGDSITAGGEASETGFRFQYRYAAYLQAKFPKAKISVQDVSISGYSSQQGIDWFDKYIGTVDKPDLALVGFGMNDHNIGGPDPEKFKNNLVTLVKMIRERKGAEVILFSAFPPNDNWHYGSHRMAQFAEATREAAAEAHCAYADVYSTWEMVLQRKDQSSLLGNNINHPDDFGHWMYEQAFEAMKF
;
A
#
# COMPACT_ATOMS: atom_id res chain seq x y z
N MET A 1 42.02 -5.59 27.44
CA MET A 1 41.35 -4.77 26.41
C MET A 1 40.25 -5.61 25.82
N ASP A 2 39.06 -5.47 26.41
CA ASP A 2 37.90 -6.32 26.12
C ASP A 2 37.06 -5.68 25.03
N THR A 3 36.92 -6.38 23.91
CA THR A 3 36.04 -6.00 22.81
C THR A 3 34.68 -6.63 23.08
N LYS A 4 33.74 -5.84 23.61
CA LYS A 4 32.34 -6.27 23.80
C LYS A 4 31.64 -6.29 22.45
N LEU A 5 31.32 -7.51 22.02
CA LEU A 5 30.47 -7.82 20.88
C LEU A 5 29.03 -7.45 21.24
N LEU A 6 28.49 -6.38 20.67
CA LEU A 6 27.07 -6.04 20.76
C LEU A 6 26.28 -6.95 19.81
N ILE A 7 25.64 -7.96 20.38
CA ILE A 7 24.61 -8.75 19.69
C ILE A 7 23.32 -7.95 19.74
N ALA A 8 22.96 -7.32 18.63
CA ALA A 8 21.62 -6.75 18.45
C ALA A 8 20.62 -7.89 18.27
N LEU A 9 19.91 -8.25 19.36
CA LEU A 9 18.71 -9.09 19.29
C LEU A 9 17.61 -8.27 18.60
N SER A 10 17.40 -8.50 17.30
CA SER A 10 16.19 -8.05 16.64
C SER A 10 15.02 -8.92 17.14
N LEU A 11 14.19 -8.35 18.00
CA LEU A 11 12.87 -8.90 18.33
C LEU A 11 12.05 -8.90 17.05
N ILE A 12 12.05 -10.02 16.33
CA ILE A 12 11.04 -10.30 15.30
C ILE A 12 9.76 -10.56 16.08
N CYS A 13 8.92 -9.53 16.17
CA CYS A 13 7.53 -9.70 16.59
C CYS A 13 6.88 -10.56 15.49
N ALA A 14 6.72 -11.85 15.77
CA ALA A 14 5.98 -12.76 14.89
C ALA A 14 4.52 -12.29 14.90
N MET A 15 4.18 -11.33 14.03
CA MET A 15 2.80 -11.15 13.62
C MET A 15 2.42 -12.44 12.90
N ALA A 16 1.52 -13.20 13.49
CA ALA A 16 0.88 -14.30 12.82
C ALA A 16 0.20 -13.71 11.58
N CYS A 17 0.83 -13.85 10.41
CA CYS A 17 0.17 -13.67 9.13
C CYS A 17 -0.94 -14.72 9.08
N VAL A 18 -2.12 -14.35 9.56
CA VAL A 18 -3.34 -15.10 9.25
C VAL A 18 -3.53 -14.88 7.75
N ALA A 19 -3.21 -15.88 6.95
CA ALA A 19 -3.51 -15.89 5.54
C ALA A 19 -5.01 -15.58 5.39
N GLN A 20 -5.33 -14.34 5.01
CA GLN A 20 -6.69 -13.92 4.72
C GLN A 20 -7.06 -14.55 3.39
N GLY A 21 -7.63 -15.77 3.45
CA GLY A 21 -8.05 -16.51 2.26
C GLY A 21 -9.13 -15.73 1.53
N TYR A 22 -9.06 -15.72 0.21
CA TYR A 22 -10.12 -15.24 -0.67
C TYR A 22 -11.45 -15.86 -0.24
N GLY A 23 -12.38 -14.99 0.21
CA GLY A 23 -13.67 -15.46 0.74
C GLY A 23 -14.54 -16.03 -0.37
N ALA A 24 -14.90 -17.30 -0.24
CA ALA A 24 -16.06 -17.82 -0.94
C ALA A 24 -17.32 -17.19 -0.34
N PRO A 25 -18.40 -16.99 -1.11
CA PRO A 25 -19.65 -16.44 -0.57
C PRO A 25 -20.09 -17.20 0.69
N GLY A 26 -20.35 -16.47 1.78
CA GLY A 26 -20.74 -17.03 3.07
C GLY A 26 -19.60 -17.42 4.02
N LYS A 27 -18.32 -17.23 3.63
CA LYS A 27 -17.18 -17.40 4.54
C LYS A 27 -16.88 -16.10 5.26
N THR A 28 -16.77 -16.14 6.58
CA THR A 28 -16.38 -15.01 7.40
C THR A 28 -14.93 -14.61 7.08
N MET A 29 -14.70 -13.31 6.81
CA MET A 29 -13.39 -12.72 6.60
C MET A 29 -13.09 -11.77 7.76
N SER A 30 -11.85 -11.79 8.27
CA SER A 30 -11.36 -10.83 9.25
C SER A 30 -10.64 -9.68 8.55
N VAL A 31 -10.94 -8.46 8.95
CA VAL A 31 -10.26 -7.23 8.54
C VAL A 31 -9.55 -6.66 9.76
N GLN A 32 -8.31 -6.26 9.62
CA GLN A 32 -7.49 -5.71 10.69
C GLN A 32 -6.85 -4.40 10.29
N GLY A 33 -6.93 -3.42 11.18
CA GLY A 33 -6.26 -2.14 11.01
C GLY A 33 -6.79 -1.29 9.87
N GLU A 34 -8.05 -1.46 9.47
CA GLU A 34 -8.65 -0.60 8.46
C GLU A 34 -8.74 0.84 8.96
N SER A 35 -8.11 1.77 8.26
CA SER A 35 -8.09 3.19 8.59
C SER A 35 -9.40 3.90 8.23
N LEU A 36 -9.81 4.87 9.07
CA LEU A 36 -10.92 5.77 8.79
C LEU A 36 -10.60 7.16 9.32
N VAL A 37 -11.13 8.17 8.64
CA VAL A 37 -11.38 9.50 9.21
C VAL A 37 -12.89 9.72 9.32
N LEU A 38 -13.35 10.25 10.43
CA LEU A 38 -14.77 10.41 10.72
C LEU A 38 -15.08 11.90 11.01
N ALA A 39 -15.99 12.49 10.25
CA ALA A 39 -16.35 13.90 10.37
C ALA A 39 -17.72 14.09 11.02
N LYS A 40 -17.83 15.04 11.96
CA LYS A 40 -19.09 15.41 12.61
C LYS A 40 -19.83 14.16 13.13
N THR A 41 -21.11 14.03 12.78
CA THR A 41 -21.95 12.85 13.00
C THR A 41 -22.38 12.22 11.67
N GLU A 42 -21.52 12.32 10.66
CA GLU A 42 -21.74 11.71 9.36
C GLU A 42 -21.23 10.26 9.36
N PRO A 43 -21.90 9.31 8.67
CA PRO A 43 -21.44 7.94 8.60
C PRO A 43 -20.19 7.82 7.72
N GLY A 44 -19.12 7.22 8.26
CA GLY A 44 -17.94 6.78 7.52
C GLY A 44 -18.06 5.31 7.11
N ASN A 45 -17.71 5.00 5.88
CA ASN A 45 -17.81 3.64 5.34
C ASN A 45 -16.59 2.78 5.67
N LEU A 46 -16.82 1.55 6.09
CA LEU A 46 -15.86 0.47 6.04
C LEU A 46 -15.73 -0.05 4.60
N CYS A 47 -14.60 -0.70 4.30
CA CYS A 47 -14.37 -1.36 2.99
C CYS A 47 -15.46 -2.39 2.68
N PHE A 48 -16.01 -3.04 3.70
CA PHE A 48 -17.05 -4.06 3.56
C PHE A 48 -18.30 -3.71 4.36
N ASP A 49 -19.45 -4.07 3.81
CA ASP A 49 -20.72 -4.19 4.51
C ASP A 49 -20.87 -5.57 5.18
N GLN A 50 -22.06 -5.88 5.69
CA GLN A 50 -22.37 -7.17 6.35
C GLN A 50 -21.35 -7.50 7.47
N VAL A 51 -21.04 -6.50 8.27
CA VAL A 51 -20.15 -6.66 9.42
C VAL A 51 -20.83 -7.54 10.48
N THR A 52 -20.08 -8.48 11.02
CA THR A 52 -20.58 -9.35 12.09
C THR A 52 -20.81 -8.55 13.37
N LYS A 53 -22.05 -8.56 13.89
CA LYS A 53 -22.39 -7.80 15.09
C LYS A 53 -21.50 -8.19 16.26
N GLY A 54 -20.95 -7.17 16.95
CA GLY A 54 -20.08 -7.34 18.11
C GLY A 54 -18.63 -7.74 17.77
N SER A 55 -18.26 -7.85 16.50
CA SER A 55 -16.87 -8.13 16.09
C SER A 55 -16.01 -6.87 15.91
N LEU A 56 -16.64 -5.69 15.86
CA LEU A 56 -15.93 -4.45 15.56
C LEU A 56 -15.24 -3.89 16.80
N THR A 57 -13.98 -3.57 16.66
CA THR A 57 -13.18 -2.78 17.61
C THR A 57 -12.60 -1.58 16.89
N LEU A 58 -12.74 -0.38 17.48
CA LEU A 58 -12.18 0.85 16.94
C LEU A 58 -11.15 1.42 17.91
N ARG A 59 -9.98 1.80 17.39
CA ARG A 59 -8.85 2.28 18.21
C ARG A 59 -8.09 3.44 17.55
N SER A 60 -7.25 4.13 18.34
CA SER A 60 -6.47 5.31 17.91
C SER A 60 -5.09 4.98 17.33
N THR A 61 -4.73 3.70 17.18
CA THR A 61 -3.43 3.28 16.63
C THR A 61 -3.60 2.12 15.67
N TYR A 62 -2.75 2.05 14.62
CA TYR A 62 -2.76 0.94 13.67
C TYR A 62 -2.50 -0.40 14.36
N VAL A 63 -1.53 -0.46 15.26
CA VAL A 63 -1.20 -1.69 16.00
C VAL A 63 -2.10 -1.80 17.22
N ALA A 64 -2.83 -2.91 17.32
CA ALA A 64 -3.63 -3.23 18.48
C ALA A 64 -2.75 -3.41 19.73
N GLY A 65 -3.20 -2.87 20.88
CA GLY A 65 -2.45 -2.97 22.14
C GLY A 65 -1.19 -2.12 22.24
N LYS A 66 -0.90 -1.25 21.27
CA LYS A 66 0.22 -0.29 21.36
C LYS A 66 0.05 0.59 22.61
N LYS A 67 1.14 0.82 23.36
CA LYS A 67 1.11 1.67 24.55
C LYS A 67 0.55 3.06 24.21
N GLY A 68 -0.42 3.52 24.98
CA GLY A 68 -1.11 4.79 24.76
C GLY A 68 -2.26 4.72 23.74
N SER A 69 -2.54 3.55 23.15
CA SER A 69 -3.70 3.36 22.28
C SER A 69 -5.00 3.54 23.08
N VAL A 70 -5.91 4.35 22.52
CA VAL A 70 -7.28 4.48 23.03
C VAL A 70 -8.15 3.48 22.27
N VAL A 71 -8.87 2.64 22.98
CA VAL A 71 -9.97 1.84 22.42
C VAL A 71 -11.26 2.62 22.64
N TYR A 72 -12.00 2.86 21.56
CA TYR A 72 -13.25 3.58 21.59
C TYR A 72 -14.41 2.64 21.92
N THR A 73 -15.45 3.16 22.53
CA THR A 73 -16.59 2.39 23.05
C THR A 73 -17.83 2.60 22.19
N GLU A 74 -18.38 1.50 21.65
CA GLU A 74 -19.66 1.54 20.93
C GLU A 74 -20.78 2.00 21.86
N GLY A 75 -21.69 2.83 21.35
CA GLY A 75 -22.76 3.48 22.10
C GLY A 75 -22.32 4.73 22.89
N VAL A 76 -21.01 4.95 23.08
CA VAL A 76 -20.44 6.13 23.74
C VAL A 76 -19.70 7.01 22.74
N ASP A 77 -18.69 6.48 22.07
CA ASP A 77 -17.86 7.23 21.11
C ASP A 77 -18.39 7.13 19.68
N TYR A 78 -19.01 6.00 19.34
CA TYR A 78 -19.53 5.73 17.99
C TYR A 78 -20.73 4.79 18.03
N VAL A 79 -21.45 4.74 16.92
CA VAL A 79 -22.48 3.73 16.62
C VAL A 79 -22.16 3.06 15.29
N VAL A 80 -22.61 1.80 15.13
CA VAL A 80 -22.35 0.97 13.94
C VAL A 80 -23.67 0.58 13.28
N ASP A 81 -23.79 0.81 11.97
CA ASP A 81 -24.75 0.10 11.12
C ASP A 81 -24.03 -1.15 10.57
N TYR A 82 -24.21 -2.27 11.24
CA TYR A 82 -23.56 -3.53 10.89
C TYR A 82 -23.93 -4.05 9.51
N ALA A 83 -25.18 -3.82 9.08
CA ALA A 83 -25.66 -4.26 7.76
C ALA A 83 -25.00 -3.45 6.64
N LYS A 84 -24.89 -2.12 6.82
CA LYS A 84 -24.27 -1.23 5.84
C LYS A 84 -22.74 -1.18 5.97
N GLY A 85 -22.16 -1.59 7.09
CA GLY A 85 -20.73 -1.42 7.37
C GLY A 85 -20.34 0.05 7.48
N THR A 86 -21.08 0.81 8.30
CA THR A 86 -20.78 2.23 8.54
C THR A 86 -20.59 2.52 10.02
N ILE A 87 -19.71 3.47 10.31
CA ILE A 87 -19.39 3.96 11.66
C ILE A 87 -19.73 5.45 11.72
N THR A 88 -20.45 5.86 12.75
CA THR A 88 -20.82 7.27 12.98
C THR A 88 -20.36 7.69 14.36
N ARG A 89 -19.63 8.82 14.47
CA ARG A 89 -19.26 9.43 15.75
C ARG A 89 -20.52 9.86 16.50
N THR A 90 -20.54 9.72 17.82
CA THR A 90 -21.56 10.35 18.66
C THR A 90 -21.24 11.84 18.85
N ALA A 91 -22.20 12.62 19.32
CA ALA A 91 -22.02 14.05 19.57
C ALA A 91 -20.90 14.36 20.59
N ASN A 92 -20.68 13.47 21.57
CA ASN A 92 -19.66 13.62 22.62
C ASN A 92 -18.50 12.63 22.45
N SER A 93 -18.21 12.21 21.22
CA SER A 93 -17.18 11.24 20.90
C SER A 93 -15.77 11.72 21.23
N ARG A 94 -14.93 10.82 21.77
CA ARG A 94 -13.47 11.02 21.89
C ARG A 94 -12.75 10.82 20.58
N ILE A 95 -13.38 10.28 19.55
CA ILE A 95 -12.82 10.14 18.21
C ILE A 95 -12.54 11.53 17.64
N PRO A 96 -11.34 11.80 17.11
CA PRO A 96 -11.04 13.07 16.46
C PRO A 96 -12.05 13.42 15.37
N ASP A 97 -12.50 14.67 15.33
CA ASP A 97 -13.44 15.16 14.32
C ASP A 97 -12.67 15.63 13.08
N TYR A 98 -12.72 14.84 12.01
CA TYR A 98 -12.02 15.15 10.76
C TYR A 98 -12.51 16.47 10.12
N SER A 99 -13.70 16.94 10.44
CA SER A 99 -14.16 18.24 9.95
C SER A 99 -13.30 19.42 10.42
N THR A 100 -12.43 19.21 11.41
CA THR A 100 -11.45 20.19 11.89
C THR A 100 -10.12 20.17 11.11
N ASN A 101 -9.92 19.21 10.21
CA ASN A 101 -8.76 19.21 9.30
C ASN A 101 -8.90 20.36 8.31
N CYS A 102 -7.81 21.11 8.08
CA CYS A 102 -7.83 22.29 7.21
C CYS A 102 -8.16 21.98 5.74
N LEU A 103 -7.99 20.71 5.32
CA LEU A 103 -8.35 20.25 3.97
C LEU A 103 -9.75 19.64 3.88
N TYR A 104 -10.48 19.52 5.00
CA TYR A 104 -11.83 18.98 4.98
C TYR A 104 -12.77 19.82 4.09
N GLY A 105 -13.39 19.19 3.11
CA GLY A 105 -14.32 19.83 2.17
C GLY A 105 -13.66 20.74 1.11
N GLN A 106 -12.33 20.87 1.11
CA GLN A 106 -11.64 21.65 0.09
C GLN A 106 -11.73 20.96 -1.27
N LYS A 107 -11.89 21.79 -2.31
CA LYS A 107 -11.92 21.36 -3.72
C LYS A 107 -10.78 22.04 -4.47
N ASP A 108 -10.17 21.34 -5.44
CA ASP A 108 -9.07 21.87 -6.25
C ASP A 108 -7.99 22.55 -5.38
N PHE A 109 -7.61 21.89 -4.26
CA PHE A 109 -6.73 22.49 -3.28
C PHE A 109 -5.24 22.38 -3.67
N ASP A 110 -4.55 23.50 -3.57
CA ASP A 110 -3.09 23.58 -3.59
C ASP A 110 -2.56 23.38 -2.17
N HIS A 111 -2.01 22.18 -1.89
CA HIS A 111 -1.55 21.81 -0.55
C HIS A 111 -0.46 22.73 0.01
N THR A 112 0.29 23.43 -0.86
CA THR A 112 1.35 24.37 -0.45
C THR A 112 0.79 25.61 0.23
N LYS A 113 -0.52 25.87 0.11
CA LYS A 113 -1.22 27.03 0.73
C LYS A 113 -1.80 26.71 2.11
N PHE A 114 -1.63 25.47 2.60
CA PHE A 114 -2.16 25.04 3.88
C PHE A 114 -1.04 24.77 4.89
N PRO A 115 -1.27 25.00 6.20
CA PRO A 115 -0.24 24.84 7.24
C PRO A 115 0.15 23.35 7.45
N SER A 116 -0.74 22.43 7.09
CA SER A 116 -0.54 20.99 7.14
C SER A 116 -1.47 20.30 6.16
N PHE A 117 -1.07 19.15 5.67
CA PHE A 117 -1.90 18.26 4.84
C PHE A 117 -1.91 16.82 5.37
N SER A 118 -1.45 16.59 6.61
CA SER A 118 -1.44 15.28 7.26
C SER A 118 -2.83 14.90 7.78
N ASN A 119 -3.17 13.61 7.72
CA ASN A 119 -4.36 13.01 8.31
C ASN A 119 -4.08 12.23 9.60
N HIS A 120 -2.82 12.09 10.01
CA HIS A 120 -2.43 11.21 11.13
C HIS A 120 -3.15 11.51 12.45
N ALA A 121 -3.46 12.78 12.74
CA ALA A 121 -4.14 13.17 13.97
C ALA A 121 -5.64 12.78 13.99
N TRP A 122 -6.21 12.44 12.85
CA TRP A 122 -7.63 12.13 12.71
C TRP A 122 -7.92 10.66 12.43
N PHE A 123 -6.90 9.85 12.15
CA PHE A 123 -7.09 8.43 11.90
C PHE A 123 -7.60 7.67 13.12
N VAL A 124 -8.54 6.77 12.83
CA VAL A 124 -8.90 5.65 13.69
C VAL A 124 -8.80 4.36 12.89
N TRP A 125 -8.59 3.24 13.57
CA TRP A 125 -8.38 1.95 12.93
C TRP A 125 -9.38 0.94 13.45
N ALA A 126 -10.02 0.23 12.52
CA ALA A 126 -11.04 -0.76 12.78
C ALA A 126 -10.51 -2.18 12.56
N ASP A 127 -10.79 -3.06 13.52
CA ASP A 127 -10.73 -4.51 13.33
C ASP A 127 -12.17 -5.04 13.35
N TYR A 128 -12.53 -5.91 12.41
CA TYR A 128 -13.87 -6.48 12.36
C TYR A 128 -13.92 -7.77 11.53
N GLN A 129 -15.05 -8.46 11.61
CA GLN A 129 -15.38 -9.59 10.75
C GLN A 129 -16.53 -9.24 9.82
N THR A 130 -16.49 -9.75 8.60
CA THR A 130 -17.56 -9.57 7.61
C THR A 130 -17.89 -10.86 6.88
N THR A 131 -19.14 -11.00 6.46
CA THR A 131 -19.62 -12.10 5.60
C THR A 131 -19.84 -11.68 4.15
N ASN A 132 -19.39 -10.45 3.77
CA ASN A 132 -19.58 -9.87 2.43
C ASN A 132 -19.03 -10.77 1.29
N GLY A 133 -17.96 -11.52 1.54
CA GLY A 133 -17.40 -12.48 0.57
C GLY A 133 -16.60 -11.89 -0.58
N ARG A 134 -16.41 -10.55 -0.65
CA ARG A 134 -15.52 -9.92 -1.63
C ARG A 134 -14.06 -10.20 -1.29
N SER A 135 -13.19 -10.29 -2.29
CA SER A 135 -11.74 -10.30 -2.12
C SER A 135 -11.16 -8.89 -2.19
N TRP A 136 -10.01 -8.66 -1.54
CA TRP A 136 -9.28 -7.39 -1.57
C TRP A 136 -8.71 -7.06 -2.96
N ALA A 137 -8.24 -8.06 -3.67
CA ALA A 137 -7.69 -7.93 -5.00
C ALA A 137 -8.16 -9.10 -5.88
N LYS A 138 -8.21 -8.87 -7.18
CA LYS A 138 -8.59 -9.90 -8.15
C LYS A 138 -7.40 -10.80 -8.45
N PRO A 139 -7.45 -12.11 -8.12
CA PRO A 139 -6.37 -13.01 -8.46
C PRO A 139 -6.12 -13.06 -9.97
N HIS A 140 -4.84 -13.02 -10.36
CA HIS A 140 -4.43 -13.15 -11.75
C HIS A 140 -3.15 -13.98 -11.86
N ASP A 141 -3.01 -14.71 -12.96
CA ASP A 141 -1.89 -15.62 -13.16
C ASP A 141 -0.69 -14.86 -13.75
N GLN A 142 0.40 -14.83 -12.96
CA GLN A 142 1.70 -14.27 -13.35
C GLN A 142 2.80 -15.34 -13.35
N SER A 143 2.44 -16.63 -13.18
CA SER A 143 3.37 -17.74 -13.00
C SER A 143 4.42 -17.85 -14.12
N LYS A 144 4.03 -17.53 -15.36
CA LYS A 144 4.96 -17.58 -16.51
C LYS A 144 6.13 -16.58 -16.40
N TYR A 145 5.92 -15.46 -15.68
CA TYR A 145 6.96 -14.43 -15.48
C TYR A 145 7.75 -14.63 -14.20
N LEU A 146 7.20 -15.40 -13.26
CA LEU A 146 7.75 -15.58 -11.91
C LEU A 146 8.32 -16.99 -11.70
N ALA A 147 8.39 -17.84 -12.75
CA ALA A 147 8.80 -19.23 -12.64
C ALA A 147 10.21 -19.40 -12.06
N ASP A 148 11.17 -18.58 -12.50
CA ASP A 148 12.56 -18.68 -12.02
C ASP A 148 12.73 -18.09 -10.62
N ILE A 149 11.98 -17.01 -10.29
CA ILE A 149 11.87 -16.48 -8.93
C ILE A 149 11.32 -17.55 -7.99
N ARG A 150 10.25 -18.23 -8.38
CA ARG A 150 9.66 -19.33 -7.60
C ARG A 150 10.67 -20.44 -7.34
N LYS A 151 11.34 -20.94 -8.39
CA LYS A 151 12.38 -21.98 -8.24
C LYS A 151 13.47 -21.55 -7.26
N LYS A 152 13.93 -20.29 -7.34
CA LYS A 152 14.96 -19.78 -6.45
C LYS A 152 14.48 -19.70 -4.99
N LEU A 153 13.27 -19.23 -4.75
CA LEU A 153 12.66 -19.20 -3.43
C LEU A 153 12.46 -20.61 -2.85
N GLU A 154 11.99 -21.57 -3.66
CA GLU A 154 11.83 -22.99 -3.25
C GLU A 154 13.17 -23.67 -2.93
N ALA A 155 14.23 -23.36 -3.68
CA ALA A 155 15.56 -23.85 -3.41
C ALA A 155 16.13 -23.34 -2.08
N GLY A 156 15.72 -22.16 -1.65
CA GLY A 156 16.15 -21.52 -0.41
C GLY A 156 17.49 -20.80 -0.54
N GLY A 157 18.00 -20.28 0.59
CA GLY A 157 19.21 -19.47 0.61
C GLY A 157 18.93 -17.97 0.45
N PRO A 158 19.98 -17.16 0.24
CA PRO A 158 19.83 -15.71 0.10
C PRO A 158 18.96 -15.32 -1.09
N PHE A 159 18.01 -14.41 -0.86
CA PHE A 159 17.15 -13.82 -1.87
C PHE A 159 17.02 -12.32 -1.63
N LYS A 160 17.42 -11.50 -2.59
CA LYS A 160 17.41 -10.05 -2.44
C LYS A 160 16.36 -9.38 -3.32
N ILE A 161 15.48 -8.62 -2.69
CA ILE A 161 14.51 -7.75 -3.35
C ILE A 161 15.06 -6.33 -3.36
N ALA A 162 15.14 -5.71 -4.53
CA ALA A 162 15.36 -4.27 -4.67
C ALA A 162 14.01 -3.58 -4.88
N SER A 163 13.71 -2.49 -4.18
CA SER A 163 12.57 -1.64 -4.51
C SER A 163 13.04 -0.32 -5.10
N TYR A 164 12.44 0.08 -6.21
CA TYR A 164 12.80 1.26 -6.98
C TYR A 164 11.57 1.98 -7.50
N GLY A 165 11.36 3.17 -7.06
CA GLY A 165 10.19 3.97 -7.40
C GLY A 165 10.22 5.36 -6.77
N ASP A 166 9.06 5.92 -6.61
CA ASP A 166 8.84 7.25 -6.04
C ASP A 166 8.68 7.24 -4.50
N SER A 167 8.09 8.30 -3.93
CA SER A 167 7.87 8.45 -2.49
C SER A 167 6.97 7.38 -1.88
N ILE A 168 6.03 6.82 -2.65
CA ILE A 168 5.16 5.75 -2.16
C ILE A 168 5.98 4.47 -1.98
N THR A 169 6.83 4.16 -2.95
CA THR A 169 7.76 3.03 -2.87
C THR A 169 8.79 3.23 -1.76
N ALA A 170 9.25 4.46 -1.53
CA ALA A 170 10.06 4.81 -0.36
C ALA A 170 9.32 4.66 0.99
N GLY A 171 8.03 4.37 0.96
CA GLY A 171 7.20 4.12 2.14
C GLY A 171 6.63 5.38 2.78
N GLY A 172 6.36 6.43 1.97
CA GLY A 172 5.73 7.66 2.44
C GLY A 172 4.46 7.36 3.25
N GLU A 173 4.33 7.99 4.43
CA GLU A 173 3.24 7.88 5.39
C GLU A 173 3.06 6.50 6.08
N ALA A 174 3.88 5.50 5.79
CA ALA A 174 3.95 4.30 6.63
C ALA A 174 4.61 4.65 7.98
N SER A 175 3.94 4.29 9.09
CA SER A 175 4.40 4.66 10.43
C SER A 175 5.67 3.90 10.88
N GLU A 176 5.95 2.74 10.29
CA GLU A 176 7.11 1.89 10.58
C GLU A 176 7.60 1.22 9.29
N THR A 177 8.92 0.95 9.20
CA THR A 177 9.50 0.28 8.03
C THR A 177 8.82 -1.05 7.71
N GLY A 178 8.48 -1.84 8.74
CA GLY A 178 7.80 -3.13 8.57
C GLY A 178 6.38 -3.03 7.97
N PHE A 179 5.77 -1.85 7.98
CA PHE A 179 4.43 -1.64 7.41
C PHE A 179 4.46 -1.15 5.96
N ARG A 180 5.62 -0.82 5.41
CA ARG A 180 5.77 -0.52 3.99
C ARG A 180 5.50 -1.77 3.16
N PHE A 181 4.82 -1.64 2.04
CA PHE A 181 4.32 -2.78 1.26
C PHE A 181 5.41 -3.76 0.81
N GLN A 182 6.60 -3.28 0.44
CA GLN A 182 7.70 -4.15 -0.01
C GLN A 182 8.25 -5.03 1.13
N TYR A 183 8.25 -4.54 2.37
CA TYR A 183 8.65 -5.34 3.53
C TYR A 183 7.55 -6.32 3.95
N ARG A 184 6.27 -5.93 3.82
CA ARG A 184 5.13 -6.84 4.00
C ARG A 184 5.16 -7.97 2.98
N TYR A 185 5.35 -7.64 1.70
CA TYR A 185 5.46 -8.65 0.64
C TYR A 185 6.65 -9.58 0.85
N ALA A 186 7.80 -9.06 1.30
CA ALA A 186 8.95 -9.88 1.68
C ALA A 186 8.62 -10.82 2.84
N ALA A 187 7.88 -10.37 3.84
CA ALA A 187 7.43 -11.20 4.97
C ALA A 187 6.44 -12.29 4.50
N TYR A 188 5.50 -11.96 3.62
CA TYR A 188 4.61 -12.93 2.99
C TYR A 188 5.39 -14.01 2.23
N LEU A 189 6.34 -13.61 1.38
CA LEU A 189 7.21 -14.55 0.66
C LEU A 189 8.05 -15.40 1.61
N GLN A 190 8.59 -14.81 2.68
CA GLN A 190 9.36 -15.54 3.70
C GLN A 190 8.52 -16.60 4.41
N ALA A 191 7.24 -16.29 4.70
CA ALA A 191 6.32 -17.27 5.30
C ALA A 191 5.98 -18.39 4.31
N LYS A 192 5.80 -18.06 3.03
CA LYS A 192 5.48 -19.03 1.96
C LYS A 192 6.66 -19.91 1.58
N PHE A 193 7.89 -19.37 1.66
CA PHE A 193 9.14 -20.04 1.29
C PHE A 193 10.14 -20.00 2.46
N PRO A 194 9.92 -20.80 3.51
CA PRO A 194 10.67 -20.69 4.77
C PRO A 194 12.16 -21.00 4.67
N LYS A 195 12.60 -21.65 3.60
CA LYS A 195 14.03 -21.95 3.33
C LYS A 195 14.77 -20.76 2.71
N ALA A 196 14.06 -19.82 2.11
CA ALA A 196 14.65 -18.58 1.58
C ALA A 196 15.10 -17.67 2.73
N LYS A 197 16.09 -16.82 2.48
CA LYS A 197 16.56 -15.77 3.39
C LYS A 197 16.36 -14.43 2.70
N ILE A 198 15.16 -13.91 2.81
CA ILE A 198 14.73 -12.74 2.04
C ILE A 198 15.21 -11.45 2.69
N SER A 199 15.80 -10.57 1.90
CA SER A 199 16.20 -9.23 2.28
C SER A 199 15.62 -8.19 1.33
N VAL A 200 15.33 -6.99 1.82
CA VAL A 200 14.85 -5.86 1.01
C VAL A 200 15.90 -4.77 1.05
N GLN A 201 16.25 -4.24 -0.10
CA GLN A 201 17.04 -3.02 -0.25
C GLN A 201 16.19 -1.99 -1.01
N ASP A 202 15.74 -0.98 -0.29
CA ASP A 202 14.98 0.12 -0.86
C ASP A 202 15.92 1.23 -1.34
N VAL A 203 15.78 1.59 -2.62
CA VAL A 203 16.54 2.66 -3.28
C VAL A 203 15.60 3.62 -4.02
N SER A 204 14.36 3.71 -3.53
CA SER A 204 13.32 4.59 -4.06
C SER A 204 13.55 6.04 -3.65
N ILE A 205 13.04 6.99 -4.44
CA ILE A 205 13.33 8.41 -4.26
C ILE A 205 12.04 9.24 -4.31
N SER A 206 11.78 9.98 -3.25
CA SER A 206 10.62 10.86 -3.18
C SER A 206 10.62 11.90 -4.31
N GLY A 207 9.45 12.10 -4.93
CA GLY A 207 9.25 13.10 -5.98
C GLY A 207 9.72 12.69 -7.38
N TYR A 208 10.34 11.50 -7.56
CA TYR A 208 10.87 11.11 -8.86
C TYR A 208 9.77 10.57 -9.79
N SER A 209 9.91 10.96 -11.07
CA SER A 209 9.18 10.36 -12.20
C SER A 209 9.95 9.18 -12.80
N SER A 210 9.29 8.43 -13.69
CA SER A 210 9.92 7.32 -14.42
C SER A 210 11.14 7.76 -15.27
N GLN A 211 11.11 8.98 -15.82
CA GLN A 211 12.25 9.53 -16.56
C GLN A 211 13.45 9.74 -15.63
N GLN A 212 13.23 10.33 -14.45
CA GLN A 212 14.28 10.48 -13.45
C GLN A 212 14.78 9.13 -12.95
N GLY A 213 13.90 8.11 -12.90
CA GLY A 213 14.30 6.72 -12.63
C GLY A 213 15.31 6.20 -13.65
N ILE A 214 15.18 6.54 -14.92
CA ILE A 214 16.16 6.21 -15.96
C ILE A 214 17.43 7.02 -15.79
N ASP A 215 17.33 8.35 -15.68
CA ASP A 215 18.46 9.29 -15.66
C ASP A 215 19.40 9.04 -14.47
N TRP A 216 18.84 8.61 -13.35
CA TRP A 216 19.59 8.37 -12.11
C TRP A 216 19.76 6.87 -11.77
N PHE A 217 19.57 5.99 -12.74
CA PHE A 217 19.67 4.54 -12.58
C PHE A 217 20.93 4.11 -11.83
N ASP A 218 22.09 4.58 -12.27
CA ASP A 218 23.40 4.18 -11.72
C ASP A 218 23.61 4.62 -10.28
N LYS A 219 23.02 5.74 -9.91
CA LYS A 219 23.13 6.29 -8.56
C LYS A 219 22.28 5.53 -7.54
N TYR A 220 21.19 4.90 -7.98
CA TYR A 220 20.24 4.24 -7.10
C TYR A 220 20.19 2.73 -7.35
N ILE A 221 19.31 2.23 -8.19
CA ILE A 221 19.19 0.78 -8.39
C ILE A 221 20.45 0.14 -8.95
N GLY A 222 21.23 0.89 -9.70
CA GLY A 222 22.56 0.48 -10.18
C GLY A 222 23.53 0.10 -9.05
N THR A 223 23.39 0.67 -7.85
CA THR A 223 24.23 0.36 -6.69
C THR A 223 23.85 -0.93 -5.97
N VAL A 224 22.64 -1.44 -6.18
CA VAL A 224 22.20 -2.70 -5.53
C VAL A 224 23.00 -3.87 -6.10
N ASP A 225 23.72 -4.57 -5.24
CA ASP A 225 24.51 -5.73 -5.66
C ASP A 225 23.59 -6.96 -5.83
N LYS A 226 23.57 -7.49 -7.07
CA LYS A 226 22.91 -8.75 -7.46
C LYS A 226 21.53 -8.96 -6.85
N PRO A 227 20.54 -8.07 -7.10
CA PRO A 227 19.18 -8.34 -6.69
C PRO A 227 18.62 -9.53 -7.49
N ASP A 228 17.75 -10.31 -6.87
CA ASP A 228 17.04 -11.41 -7.53
C ASP A 228 15.75 -10.93 -8.16
N LEU A 229 15.11 -9.97 -7.50
CA LEU A 229 13.85 -9.39 -7.88
C LEU A 229 13.90 -7.87 -7.69
N ALA A 230 13.41 -7.11 -8.68
CA ALA A 230 13.17 -5.69 -8.57
C ALA A 230 11.67 -5.39 -8.55
N LEU A 231 11.19 -4.68 -7.54
CA LEU A 231 9.85 -4.11 -7.49
C LEU A 231 9.95 -2.68 -8.01
N VAL A 232 9.31 -2.37 -9.14
CA VAL A 232 9.45 -1.08 -9.81
C VAL A 232 8.09 -0.39 -9.91
N GLY A 233 7.97 0.77 -9.25
CA GLY A 233 6.74 1.55 -9.21
C GLY A 233 6.98 3.05 -9.32
N PHE A 234 6.66 3.57 -10.48
CA PHE A 234 6.55 4.99 -10.79
C PHE A 234 5.13 5.28 -11.28
N GLY A 235 4.82 6.55 -11.53
CA GLY A 235 3.55 6.94 -12.12
C GLY A 235 2.82 8.02 -11.32
N MET A 236 2.99 8.07 -9.99
CA MET A 236 2.33 9.09 -9.17
C MET A 236 2.80 10.50 -9.55
N ASN A 237 4.08 10.69 -9.79
CA ASN A 237 4.61 11.99 -10.23
C ASN A 237 4.50 12.19 -11.74
N ASP A 238 4.54 11.11 -12.52
CA ASP A 238 4.38 11.16 -13.98
C ASP A 238 2.98 11.64 -14.38
N HIS A 239 1.93 11.23 -13.64
CA HIS A 239 0.55 11.62 -13.96
C HIS A 239 0.21 13.06 -13.61
N ASN A 240 1.05 13.78 -12.86
CA ASN A 240 0.80 15.16 -12.45
C ASN A 240 0.63 16.09 -13.67
N ILE A 241 -0.08 17.20 -13.47
CA ILE A 241 -0.23 18.23 -14.50
C ILE A 241 1.16 18.66 -15.01
N GLY A 242 1.35 18.65 -16.32
CA GLY A 242 2.65 18.94 -16.96
C GLY A 242 3.61 17.75 -17.05
N GLY A 243 3.23 16.59 -16.54
CA GLY A 243 3.97 15.34 -16.72
C GLY A 243 3.86 14.77 -18.15
N PRO A 244 4.56 13.65 -18.44
CA PRO A 244 4.54 13.00 -19.72
C PRO A 244 3.15 12.47 -20.09
N ASP A 245 2.94 12.15 -21.36
CA ASP A 245 1.78 11.35 -21.73
C ASP A 245 1.96 9.86 -21.31
N PRO A 246 0.87 9.06 -21.24
CA PRO A 246 0.94 7.67 -20.85
C PRO A 246 1.81 6.80 -21.75
N GLU A 247 1.94 7.11 -23.05
CA GLU A 247 2.79 6.36 -23.98
C GLU A 247 4.27 6.59 -23.67
N LYS A 248 4.69 7.83 -23.42
CA LYS A 248 6.06 8.15 -22.99
C LYS A 248 6.36 7.49 -21.65
N PHE A 249 5.43 7.50 -20.70
CA PHE A 249 5.56 6.82 -19.42
C PHE A 249 5.73 5.30 -19.60
N LYS A 250 4.91 4.65 -20.43
CA LYS A 250 5.03 3.23 -20.78
C LYS A 250 6.44 2.92 -21.28
N ASN A 251 6.93 3.70 -22.26
CA ASN A 251 8.26 3.50 -22.84
C ASN A 251 9.39 3.66 -21.81
N ASN A 252 9.22 4.55 -20.84
CA ASN A 252 10.16 4.69 -19.73
C ASN A 252 10.18 3.42 -18.86
N LEU A 253 9.02 2.84 -18.53
CA LEU A 253 8.95 1.59 -17.76
C LEU A 253 9.58 0.42 -18.50
N VAL A 254 9.31 0.26 -19.81
CA VAL A 254 9.95 -0.77 -20.67
C VAL A 254 11.46 -0.60 -20.65
N THR A 255 11.95 0.64 -20.76
CA THR A 255 13.38 0.96 -20.69
C THR A 255 13.97 0.57 -19.34
N LEU A 256 13.30 0.90 -18.22
CA LEU A 256 13.74 0.54 -16.88
C LEU A 256 13.83 -0.99 -16.71
N VAL A 257 12.83 -1.74 -17.16
CA VAL A 257 12.86 -3.22 -17.10
C VAL A 257 14.05 -3.75 -17.85
N LYS A 258 14.29 -3.27 -19.09
CA LYS A 258 15.44 -3.66 -19.90
C LYS A 258 16.76 -3.37 -19.18
N MET A 259 16.95 -2.16 -18.68
CA MET A 259 18.18 -1.77 -17.96
C MET A 259 18.42 -2.64 -16.72
N ILE A 260 17.36 -2.94 -15.93
CA ILE A 260 17.49 -3.78 -14.74
C ILE A 260 17.91 -5.20 -15.13
N ARG A 261 17.29 -5.80 -16.13
CA ARG A 261 17.66 -7.15 -16.58
C ARG A 261 19.08 -7.22 -17.14
N GLU A 262 19.43 -6.30 -18.04
CA GLU A 262 20.74 -6.30 -18.69
C GLU A 262 21.90 -6.00 -17.72
N ARG A 263 21.67 -5.08 -16.77
CA ARG A 263 22.76 -4.57 -15.93
C ARG A 263 22.79 -5.18 -14.53
N LYS A 264 21.65 -5.74 -14.05
CA LYS A 264 21.53 -6.31 -12.70
C LYS A 264 21.20 -7.81 -12.72
N GLY A 265 20.67 -8.33 -13.82
CA GLY A 265 20.26 -9.74 -13.94
C GLY A 265 19.05 -10.09 -13.08
N ALA A 266 18.27 -9.09 -12.65
CA ALA A 266 17.10 -9.28 -11.80
C ALA A 266 15.82 -9.44 -12.63
N GLU A 267 14.90 -10.29 -12.18
CA GLU A 267 13.54 -10.26 -12.66
C GLU A 267 12.81 -9.02 -12.12
N VAL A 268 11.75 -8.61 -12.82
CA VAL A 268 11.02 -7.36 -12.48
C VAL A 268 9.55 -7.63 -12.28
N ILE A 269 8.98 -7.03 -11.25
CA ILE A 269 7.54 -6.81 -11.08
C ILE A 269 7.30 -5.32 -11.24
N LEU A 270 6.53 -4.94 -12.27
CA LEU A 270 5.95 -3.59 -12.36
C LEU A 270 4.65 -3.55 -11.56
N PHE A 271 4.36 -2.42 -10.93
CA PHE A 271 3.09 -2.21 -10.26
C PHE A 271 2.54 -0.81 -10.52
N SER A 272 1.21 -0.72 -10.64
CA SER A 272 0.54 0.55 -10.88
C SER A 272 0.46 1.41 -9.63
N ALA A 273 0.41 2.74 -9.80
CA ALA A 273 0.01 3.64 -8.74
C ALA A 273 -1.52 3.60 -8.56
N PHE A 274 -2.00 4.02 -7.38
CA PHE A 274 -3.42 4.20 -7.08
C PHE A 274 -3.89 5.62 -7.45
N PRO A 275 -5.21 5.88 -7.56
CA PRO A 275 -5.72 7.22 -7.81
C PRO A 275 -5.45 8.14 -6.60
N PRO A 276 -4.74 9.28 -6.77
CA PRO A 276 -4.55 10.26 -5.71
C PRO A 276 -5.87 10.96 -5.35
N ASN A 277 -5.84 11.86 -4.36
CA ASN A 277 -7.01 12.65 -4.00
C ASN A 277 -7.52 13.47 -5.20
N ASP A 278 -8.74 13.24 -5.62
CA ASP A 278 -9.37 13.90 -6.77
C ASP A 278 -9.51 15.43 -6.62
N ASN A 279 -9.43 15.94 -5.39
CA ASN A 279 -9.47 17.37 -5.13
C ASN A 279 -8.08 18.01 -5.06
N TRP A 280 -7.01 17.25 -5.29
CA TRP A 280 -5.66 17.78 -5.31
C TRP A 280 -5.35 18.49 -6.64
N HIS A 281 -5.02 19.77 -6.56
CA HIS A 281 -4.81 20.67 -7.71
C HIS A 281 -3.81 20.14 -8.75
N TYR A 282 -2.75 19.46 -8.32
CA TYR A 282 -1.69 19.00 -9.22
C TYR A 282 -1.98 17.64 -9.87
N GLY A 283 -3.05 16.96 -9.47
CA GLY A 283 -3.48 15.71 -10.09
C GLY A 283 -4.11 15.92 -11.46
N SER A 284 -3.71 15.16 -12.47
CA SER A 284 -4.26 15.28 -13.83
C SER A 284 -5.59 14.54 -14.04
N HIS A 285 -6.10 13.82 -13.06
CA HIS A 285 -7.26 12.91 -13.16
C HIS A 285 -7.10 11.80 -14.21
N ARG A 286 -5.86 11.49 -14.62
CA ARG A 286 -5.56 10.50 -15.66
C ARG A 286 -4.89 9.24 -15.13
N MET A 287 -4.93 8.97 -13.80
CA MET A 287 -4.23 7.83 -13.20
C MET A 287 -4.64 6.49 -13.82
N ALA A 288 -5.91 6.32 -14.22
CA ALA A 288 -6.37 5.13 -14.95
C ALA A 288 -5.54 4.85 -16.21
N GLN A 289 -5.18 5.91 -16.97
CA GLN A 289 -4.37 5.77 -18.18
C GLN A 289 -2.92 5.38 -17.87
N PHE A 290 -2.36 5.87 -16.75
CA PHE A 290 -1.03 5.48 -16.29
C PHE A 290 -1.00 4.07 -15.72
N ALA A 291 -2.06 3.63 -15.05
CA ALA A 291 -2.20 2.25 -14.59
C ALA A 291 -2.27 1.28 -15.77
N GLU A 292 -3.06 1.61 -16.82
CA GLU A 292 -3.11 0.82 -18.05
C GLU A 292 -1.74 0.80 -18.76
N ALA A 293 -1.08 1.95 -18.88
CA ALA A 293 0.26 2.05 -19.45
C ALA A 293 1.29 1.17 -18.70
N THR A 294 1.16 1.06 -17.35
CA THR A 294 1.99 0.15 -16.56
C THR A 294 1.71 -1.31 -16.91
N ARG A 295 0.44 -1.69 -17.06
CA ARG A 295 0.03 -3.04 -17.45
C ARG A 295 0.53 -3.40 -18.85
N GLU A 296 0.44 -2.47 -19.79
CA GLU A 296 0.95 -2.63 -21.15
C GLU A 296 2.48 -2.74 -21.17
N ALA A 297 3.19 -1.90 -20.38
CA ALA A 297 4.63 -1.98 -20.27
C ALA A 297 5.08 -3.35 -19.73
N ALA A 298 4.38 -3.89 -18.73
CA ALA A 298 4.67 -5.21 -18.20
C ALA A 298 4.47 -6.33 -19.27
N ALA A 299 3.40 -6.22 -20.05
CA ALA A 299 3.13 -7.16 -21.14
C ALA A 299 4.19 -7.08 -22.24
N GLU A 300 4.57 -5.87 -22.67
CA GLU A 300 5.59 -5.61 -23.70
C GLU A 300 6.98 -6.05 -23.25
N ALA A 301 7.35 -5.73 -22.01
CA ALA A 301 8.62 -6.13 -21.43
C ALA A 301 8.65 -7.58 -20.92
N HIS A 302 7.56 -8.35 -21.07
CA HIS A 302 7.42 -9.72 -20.58
C HIS A 302 7.81 -9.87 -19.10
N CYS A 303 7.32 -9.00 -18.23
CA CYS A 303 7.52 -9.08 -16.78
C CYS A 303 6.20 -9.16 -16.02
N ALA A 304 6.26 -9.46 -14.72
CA ALA A 304 5.08 -9.56 -13.89
C ALA A 304 4.48 -8.18 -13.58
N TYR A 305 3.17 -8.15 -13.33
CA TYR A 305 2.41 -6.95 -13.02
C TYR A 305 1.55 -7.14 -11.77
N ALA A 306 1.66 -6.23 -10.80
CA ALA A 306 0.78 -6.15 -9.64
C ALA A 306 -0.24 -5.00 -9.82
N ASP A 307 -1.52 -5.34 -9.82
CA ASP A 307 -2.62 -4.41 -10.09
C ASP A 307 -3.09 -3.69 -8.82
N VAL A 308 -2.31 -2.70 -8.42
CA VAL A 308 -2.64 -1.86 -7.26
C VAL A 308 -3.83 -0.94 -7.58
N TYR A 309 -3.87 -0.39 -8.81
CA TYR A 309 -4.92 0.54 -9.21
C TYR A 309 -6.32 -0.07 -9.05
N SER A 310 -6.56 -1.24 -9.63
CA SER A 310 -7.87 -1.89 -9.53
C SER A 310 -8.22 -2.30 -8.10
N THR A 311 -7.21 -2.69 -7.30
CA THR A 311 -7.40 -3.00 -5.87
C THR A 311 -7.90 -1.77 -5.11
N TRP A 312 -7.32 -0.61 -5.40
CA TRP A 312 -7.70 0.66 -4.77
C TRP A 312 -9.07 1.16 -5.22
N GLU A 313 -9.34 1.15 -6.54
CA GLU A 313 -10.64 1.51 -7.12
C GLU A 313 -11.80 0.72 -6.50
N MET A 314 -11.59 -0.59 -6.26
CA MET A 314 -12.61 -1.43 -5.63
C MET A 314 -12.96 -0.94 -4.21
N VAL A 315 -11.97 -0.49 -3.46
CA VAL A 315 -12.16 0.05 -2.11
C VAL A 315 -12.82 1.43 -2.16
N LEU A 316 -12.40 2.30 -3.09
CA LEU A 316 -12.97 3.64 -3.28
C LEU A 316 -14.43 3.65 -3.74
N GLN A 317 -14.97 2.52 -4.23
CA GLN A 317 -16.43 2.41 -4.48
C GLN A 317 -17.28 2.63 -3.22
N ARG A 318 -16.68 2.48 -2.04
CA ARG A 318 -17.36 2.63 -0.76
C ARG A 318 -16.70 3.64 0.15
N LYS A 319 -15.38 3.66 0.17
CA LYS A 319 -14.56 4.36 1.17
C LYS A 319 -14.14 5.74 0.70
N ASP A 320 -14.10 6.67 1.63
CA ASP A 320 -13.53 8.01 1.39
C ASP A 320 -12.01 7.89 1.20
N GLN A 321 -11.48 8.56 0.18
CA GLN A 321 -10.05 8.64 -0.11
C GLN A 321 -9.23 9.15 1.10
N SER A 322 -9.73 10.16 1.81
CA SER A 322 -9.05 10.72 2.99
C SER A 322 -8.83 9.68 4.09
N SER A 323 -9.65 8.62 4.13
CA SER A 323 -9.49 7.51 5.06
C SER A 323 -8.34 6.57 4.74
N LEU A 324 -7.67 6.73 3.60
CA LEU A 324 -6.58 5.86 3.12
C LEU A 324 -5.25 6.60 2.93
N LEU A 325 -5.29 7.94 2.99
CA LEU A 325 -4.16 8.80 2.65
C LEU A 325 -3.59 9.49 3.89
N GLY A 326 -2.37 9.15 4.28
CA GLY A 326 -1.69 9.77 5.42
C GLY A 326 -1.44 11.26 5.24
N ASN A 327 -1.13 11.69 4.01
CA ASN A 327 -0.92 13.10 3.66
C ASN A 327 -2.12 13.76 2.97
N ASN A 328 -3.27 13.10 2.94
CA ASN A 328 -4.48 13.59 2.26
C ASN A 328 -4.34 13.91 0.77
N ILE A 329 -3.23 13.57 0.16
CA ILE A 329 -2.88 13.88 -1.25
C ILE A 329 -2.71 12.60 -2.05
N ASN A 330 -1.63 11.86 -1.78
CA ASN A 330 -1.17 10.76 -2.64
C ASN A 330 -0.27 9.74 -1.93
N HIS A 331 -0.13 9.80 -0.60
CA HIS A 331 0.64 8.79 0.15
C HIS A 331 -0.29 7.93 0.99
N PRO A 332 -0.23 6.60 0.83
CA PRO A 332 -1.04 5.68 1.61
C PRO A 332 -0.59 5.64 3.07
N ASP A 333 -1.51 5.46 3.99
CA ASP A 333 -1.22 5.13 5.38
C ASP A 333 -0.82 3.65 5.55
N ASP A 334 -0.67 3.16 6.79
CA ASP A 334 -0.30 1.76 7.06
C ASP A 334 -1.27 0.74 6.46
N PHE A 335 -2.57 1.05 6.44
CA PHE A 335 -3.57 0.20 5.82
C PHE A 335 -3.50 0.28 4.29
N GLY A 336 -3.27 1.46 3.73
CA GLY A 336 -3.04 1.63 2.31
C GLY A 336 -1.80 0.87 1.81
N HIS A 337 -0.71 0.84 2.58
CA HIS A 337 0.43 -0.02 2.28
C HIS A 337 0.10 -1.51 2.36
N TRP A 338 -0.77 -1.92 3.29
CA TRP A 338 -1.27 -3.28 3.32
C TRP A 338 -2.13 -3.61 2.07
N MET A 339 -2.91 -2.66 1.55
CA MET A 339 -3.65 -2.85 0.28
C MET A 339 -2.72 -3.08 -0.91
N TYR A 340 -1.56 -2.41 -0.95
CA TYR A 340 -0.51 -2.71 -1.93
C TYR A 340 -0.05 -4.16 -1.83
N GLU A 341 0.26 -4.63 -0.62
CA GLU A 341 0.63 -6.04 -0.39
C GLU A 341 -0.44 -6.99 -0.95
N GLN A 342 -1.72 -6.71 -0.75
CA GLN A 342 -2.81 -7.55 -1.29
C GLN A 342 -2.81 -7.65 -2.81
N ALA A 343 -2.43 -6.57 -3.53
CA ALA A 343 -2.27 -6.62 -4.98
C ALA A 343 -1.08 -7.52 -5.40
N PHE A 344 0.01 -7.51 -4.63
CA PHE A 344 1.14 -8.40 -4.85
C PHE A 344 0.80 -9.86 -4.53
N GLU A 345 0.06 -10.13 -3.44
CA GLU A 345 -0.39 -11.48 -3.09
C GLU A 345 -1.38 -12.07 -4.09
N ALA A 346 -2.16 -11.22 -4.77
CA ALA A 346 -3.10 -11.63 -5.81
C ALA A 346 -2.41 -12.20 -7.07
N MET A 347 -1.12 -11.94 -7.25
CA MET A 347 -0.32 -12.57 -8.29
C MET A 347 -0.11 -14.05 -7.95
N LYS A 348 -0.58 -14.95 -8.82
CA LYS A 348 -0.27 -16.37 -8.69
C LYS A 348 1.14 -16.62 -9.20
N PHE A 349 1.92 -17.31 -8.37
CA PHE A 349 3.25 -17.83 -8.73
C PHE A 349 3.13 -19.13 -9.51
#